data_ca113b03d08a65e4d8396bf3537d0423
#
_entry.id   ca113b03d08a65e4d8396bf3537d0423
#
_cell.length_a   1.000
_cell.length_b   1.000
_cell.length_c   1.000
_cell.angle_alpha   90.00
_cell.angle_beta   90.00
_cell.angle_gamma   90.00
#
_symmetry.space_group_name_H-M   'P 1'
#
loop_
_entity.id
_entity.type
_entity.pdbx_description
1 polymer ?
#
loop_
_entity_poly.entity_id
_entity_poly.type
_entity_poly.pdbx_seq_one_letter_code
_entity_poly.pdbx_strand_id
1 'polypeptide(L)'
;MDASCETVENGIVWVMARPVWSGAISFGMVSIPIRLVPAVRKKSISFNQLDDQTMSRIRYRKVSEATGEEVPSEHIVKGYDVGSENYVLITDDDLAPLQPAKSKEIGLETFVPVEDLNPMMFDASYLIIPDRTAKPYALLATAMAGSGRVGIGRFVMRQKEYLAAVRSDGTYLTLSTLVFPDELVDPATVEGFELLDSVDLSKKELLMAKSLVEALSEDFEPEHYVDEYRLAVEKIIETKAAGKTFVFDEEPAEKATIIDLAAALEASLREAQESKAKHPSATGLKMVEEKGKAAPAKKAAPKKTAGKTRKSA
;
A
#
# COMPACT_ATOMS: atom_id res chain seq x y z
N MET A 1 -13.81 -7.50 -10.15
CA MET A 1 -15.14 -6.88 -10.01
C MET A 1 -15.52 -6.98 -8.54
N ASP A 2 -15.06 -6.02 -7.72
CA ASP A 2 -15.52 -5.90 -6.34
C ASP A 2 -16.78 -5.04 -6.34
N ALA A 3 -17.93 -5.72 -6.27
CA ALA A 3 -19.20 -5.06 -6.06
C ALA A 3 -19.33 -4.70 -4.57
N SER A 4 -18.72 -3.59 -4.16
CA SER A 4 -19.10 -2.91 -2.92
C SER A 4 -20.46 -2.28 -3.18
N CYS A 5 -21.50 -2.83 -2.55
CA CYS A 5 -22.84 -2.25 -2.57
C CYS A 5 -22.79 -0.95 -1.76
N GLU A 6 -22.74 0.19 -2.43
CA GLU A 6 -22.85 1.51 -1.81
C GLU A 6 -24.32 1.85 -1.67
N THR A 7 -24.78 2.01 -0.44
CA THR A 7 -26.12 2.57 -0.16
C THR A 7 -25.94 3.98 0.39
N VAL A 8 -26.65 4.94 -0.21
CA VAL A 8 -26.63 6.34 0.25
C VAL A 8 -27.89 6.57 1.09
N GLU A 9 -27.73 6.78 2.38
CA GLU A 9 -28.78 7.23 3.30
C GLU A 9 -28.33 8.52 3.98
N ASN A 10 -29.13 9.55 3.91
CA ASN A 10 -28.85 10.88 4.52
C ASN A 10 -27.52 11.52 4.11
N GLY A 11 -27.08 11.35 2.87
CA GLY A 11 -25.80 11.90 2.39
C GLY A 11 -24.56 11.14 2.84
N ILE A 12 -24.71 10.06 3.62
CA ILE A 12 -23.61 9.19 4.05
C ILE A 12 -23.56 7.99 3.09
N VAL A 13 -22.43 7.81 2.43
CA VAL A 13 -22.18 6.62 1.60
C VAL A 13 -21.79 5.47 2.52
N TRP A 14 -22.76 4.56 2.76
CA TRP A 14 -22.48 3.34 3.52
C TRP A 14 -21.70 2.36 2.65
N VAL A 15 -20.46 2.11 3.02
CA VAL A 15 -19.66 1.10 2.36
C VAL A 15 -19.83 -0.23 3.10
N MET A 16 -20.47 -1.20 2.48
CA MET A 16 -20.54 -2.57 2.99
C MET A 16 -19.14 -3.22 2.88
N ALA A 17 -18.26 -2.92 3.84
CA ALA A 17 -16.96 -3.58 3.94
C ALA A 17 -17.18 -5.04 4.35
N ARG A 18 -16.75 -5.99 3.51
CA ARG A 18 -16.81 -7.42 3.83
C ARG A 18 -15.85 -7.73 4.98
N PRO A 19 -16.33 -8.35 6.07
CA PRO A 19 -15.45 -8.77 7.15
C PRO A 19 -14.42 -9.79 6.64
N VAL A 20 -13.17 -9.59 7.00
CA VAL A 20 -12.09 -10.55 6.71
C VAL A 20 -11.93 -11.59 7.80
N TRP A 21 -12.45 -11.28 8.99
CA TRP A 21 -12.44 -12.16 10.15
C TRP A 21 -13.63 -11.84 11.08
N SER A 22 -14.14 -12.85 11.79
CA SER A 22 -15.21 -12.72 12.77
C SER A 22 -14.90 -13.60 13.97
N GLY A 23 -15.11 -13.05 15.16
CA GLY A 23 -14.82 -13.72 16.43
C GLY A 23 -15.16 -12.83 17.61
N ALA A 24 -14.36 -12.89 18.67
CA ALA A 24 -14.53 -12.08 19.85
C ALA A 24 -13.20 -11.49 20.33
N ILE A 25 -13.24 -10.33 20.98
CA ILE A 25 -12.15 -9.84 21.82
C ILE A 25 -12.40 -10.35 23.22
N SER A 26 -11.39 -10.96 23.81
CA SER A 26 -11.42 -11.35 25.23
C SER A 26 -10.37 -10.62 26.05
N PHE A 27 -10.75 -10.23 27.25
CA PHE A 27 -9.85 -9.74 28.29
C PHE A 27 -10.40 -10.15 29.66
N GLY A 28 -9.63 -10.90 30.40
CA GLY A 28 -10.12 -11.56 31.63
C GLY A 28 -11.30 -12.48 31.33
N MET A 29 -12.45 -12.26 32.00
CA MET A 29 -13.67 -13.05 31.78
C MET A 29 -14.67 -12.40 30.80
N VAL A 30 -14.31 -11.28 30.21
CA VAL A 30 -15.19 -10.56 29.27
C VAL A 30 -14.90 -10.99 27.85
N SER A 31 -15.93 -11.36 27.09
CA SER A 31 -15.86 -11.69 25.67
C SER A 31 -16.83 -10.82 24.89
N ILE A 32 -16.33 -10.13 23.88
CA ILE A 32 -17.07 -9.15 23.06
C ILE A 32 -17.10 -9.63 21.63
N PRO A 33 -18.24 -10.05 21.08
CA PRO A 33 -18.36 -10.44 19.69
C PRO A 33 -18.05 -9.27 18.75
N ILE A 34 -17.15 -9.50 17.78
CA ILE A 34 -16.68 -8.48 16.82
C ILE A 34 -16.46 -9.04 15.42
N ARG A 35 -16.34 -8.13 14.46
CA ARG A 35 -15.89 -8.42 13.10
C ARG A 35 -14.75 -7.46 12.74
N LEU A 36 -13.75 -7.96 12.01
CA LEU A 36 -12.67 -7.15 11.47
C LEU A 36 -12.93 -6.82 10.01
N VAL A 37 -12.80 -5.55 9.66
CA VAL A 37 -12.80 -5.07 8.28
C VAL A 37 -11.52 -4.29 8.00
N PRO A 38 -10.93 -4.37 6.79
CA PRO A 38 -9.73 -3.61 6.47
C PRO A 38 -9.96 -2.11 6.69
N ALA A 39 -9.07 -1.46 7.43
CA ALA A 39 -9.09 -0.01 7.64
C ALA A 39 -8.54 0.76 6.44
N VAL A 40 -7.71 0.11 5.62
CA VAL A 40 -7.03 0.72 4.47
C VAL A 40 -7.49 0.05 3.18
N ARG A 41 -7.85 0.86 2.19
CA ARG A 41 -8.11 0.43 0.82
C ARG A 41 -7.02 0.97 -0.09
N LYS A 42 -6.19 0.08 -0.60
CA LYS A 42 -5.18 0.47 -1.60
C LYS A 42 -5.90 0.83 -2.90
N LYS A 43 -5.72 2.07 -3.35
CA LYS A 43 -6.27 2.57 -4.62
C LYS A 43 -5.22 2.46 -5.75
N SER A 44 -4.52 1.32 -5.84
CA SER A 44 -3.56 1.10 -6.92
C SER A 44 -4.26 0.79 -8.23
N ILE A 45 -3.78 1.39 -9.32
CA ILE A 45 -4.23 1.05 -10.67
C ILE A 45 -3.60 -0.29 -11.05
N SER A 46 -4.43 -1.26 -11.43
CA SER A 46 -3.97 -2.57 -11.88
C SER A 46 -4.10 -2.69 -13.40
N PHE A 47 -3.01 -3.12 -14.05
CA PHE A 47 -2.99 -3.39 -15.48
C PHE A 47 -3.05 -4.89 -15.74
N ASN A 48 -3.87 -5.30 -16.73
CA ASN A 48 -3.82 -6.65 -17.23
C ASN A 48 -2.70 -6.79 -18.26
N GLN A 49 -1.95 -7.88 -18.22
CA GLN A 49 -1.00 -8.20 -19.28
C GLN A 49 -1.76 -8.69 -20.51
N LEU A 50 -1.45 -8.10 -21.66
CA LEU A 50 -2.05 -8.43 -22.94
C LEU A 50 -0.95 -8.84 -23.92
N ASP A 51 -1.28 -9.75 -24.81
CA ASP A 51 -0.50 -10.04 -26.00
C ASP A 51 -0.70 -8.88 -26.99
N ASP A 52 0.38 -8.23 -27.43
CA ASP A 52 0.34 -7.06 -28.32
C ASP A 52 -0.12 -7.37 -29.74
N GLN A 53 -0.04 -8.65 -30.16
CA GLN A 53 -0.47 -9.10 -31.50
C GLN A 53 -1.98 -9.37 -31.55
N THR A 54 -2.51 -10.01 -30.51
CA THR A 54 -3.91 -10.46 -30.47
C THR A 54 -4.80 -9.64 -29.55
N MET A 55 -4.22 -8.74 -28.74
CA MET A 55 -4.88 -7.93 -27.70
C MET A 55 -5.64 -8.81 -26.69
N SER A 56 -5.28 -10.07 -26.57
CA SER A 56 -5.89 -11.02 -25.65
C SER A 56 -5.15 -11.04 -24.29
N ARG A 57 -5.88 -11.40 -23.20
CA ARG A 57 -5.27 -11.53 -21.89
C ARG A 57 -4.30 -12.70 -21.82
N ILE A 58 -3.12 -12.48 -21.25
CA ILE A 58 -2.16 -13.53 -20.91
C ILE A 58 -2.66 -14.32 -19.71
N ARG A 59 -2.54 -15.64 -19.77
CA ARG A 59 -2.84 -16.57 -18.67
C ARG A 59 -1.58 -17.35 -18.31
N TYR A 60 -1.38 -17.55 -17.00
CA TYR A 60 -0.27 -18.36 -16.50
C TYR A 60 -0.71 -19.81 -16.31
N ARG A 61 0.15 -20.74 -16.70
CA ARG A 61 0.02 -22.17 -16.42
C ARG A 61 1.15 -22.62 -15.53
N LYS A 62 0.86 -23.51 -14.59
CA LYS A 62 1.88 -24.12 -13.73
C LYS A 62 2.44 -25.32 -14.44
N VAL A 63 3.71 -25.29 -14.76
CA VAL A 63 4.41 -26.38 -15.45
C VAL A 63 5.49 -26.95 -14.57
N SER A 64 5.76 -28.27 -14.70
CA SER A 64 6.89 -28.93 -14.05
C SER A 64 8.19 -28.48 -14.71
N GLU A 65 9.17 -28.07 -13.93
CA GLU A 65 10.51 -27.70 -14.43
C GLU A 65 11.20 -28.89 -15.13
N ALA A 66 10.99 -30.09 -14.63
CA ALA A 66 11.64 -31.31 -15.18
C ALA A 66 11.04 -31.75 -16.52
N THR A 67 9.72 -31.59 -16.73
CA THR A 67 9.04 -32.12 -17.91
C THR A 67 8.50 -31.08 -18.85
N GLY A 68 8.34 -29.81 -18.37
CA GLY A 68 7.68 -28.72 -19.12
C GLY A 68 6.17 -28.91 -19.25
N GLU A 69 5.59 -29.96 -18.70
CA GLU A 69 4.16 -30.25 -18.79
C GLU A 69 3.35 -29.54 -17.70
N GLU A 70 2.08 -29.24 -17.99
CA GLU A 70 1.18 -28.61 -17.02
C GLU A 70 0.87 -29.56 -15.86
N VAL A 71 1.06 -29.08 -14.63
CA VAL A 71 0.81 -29.86 -13.41
C VAL A 71 -0.58 -29.52 -12.87
N PRO A 72 -1.50 -30.52 -12.77
CA PRO A 72 -2.79 -30.33 -12.13
C PRO A 72 -2.66 -29.89 -10.68
N SER A 73 -3.58 -29.05 -10.21
CA SER A 73 -3.51 -28.47 -8.86
C SER A 73 -3.50 -29.52 -7.74
N GLU A 74 -4.08 -30.70 -7.98
CA GLU A 74 -4.11 -31.85 -7.07
C GLU A 74 -2.76 -32.55 -6.89
N HIS A 75 -1.84 -32.36 -7.84
CA HIS A 75 -0.48 -32.91 -7.80
C HIS A 75 0.55 -31.88 -7.28
N ILE A 76 0.11 -30.68 -6.91
CA ILE A 76 1.00 -29.64 -6.36
C ILE A 76 1.06 -29.79 -4.84
N VAL A 77 2.22 -30.14 -4.33
CA VAL A 77 2.52 -30.32 -2.91
C VAL A 77 3.47 -29.23 -2.41
N LYS A 78 3.53 -29.02 -1.10
CA LYS A 78 4.47 -28.07 -0.48
C LYS A 78 5.80 -28.77 -0.20
N GLY A 79 6.89 -28.24 -0.72
CA GLY A 79 8.25 -28.68 -0.43
C GLY A 79 9.03 -27.58 0.28
N TYR A 80 9.69 -27.93 1.38
CA TYR A 80 10.64 -27.03 2.05
C TYR A 80 12.05 -27.36 1.55
N ASP A 81 12.74 -26.37 1.02
CA ASP A 81 14.11 -26.53 0.51
C ASP A 81 15.09 -26.63 1.71
N VAL A 82 15.78 -27.75 1.78
CA VAL A 82 16.83 -27.97 2.80
C VAL A 82 18.25 -27.83 2.25
N GLY A 83 18.37 -27.30 1.04
CA GLY A 83 19.61 -27.09 0.32
C GLY A 83 19.99 -28.28 -0.57
N SER A 84 20.90 -28.01 -1.55
CA SER A 84 21.38 -29.01 -2.52
C SER A 84 20.28 -29.68 -3.34
N GLU A 85 19.26 -28.90 -3.75
CA GLU A 85 18.09 -29.36 -4.53
C GLU A 85 17.24 -30.46 -3.85
N ASN A 86 17.37 -30.59 -2.52
CA ASN A 86 16.56 -31.55 -1.75
C ASN A 86 15.39 -30.83 -1.09
N TYR A 87 14.20 -31.40 -1.25
CA TYR A 87 12.96 -30.89 -0.69
C TYR A 87 12.35 -31.85 0.32
N VAL A 88 12.00 -31.35 1.49
CA VAL A 88 11.16 -32.07 2.44
C VAL A 88 9.70 -31.77 2.14
N LEU A 89 8.93 -32.77 1.83
CA LEU A 89 7.49 -32.64 1.58
C LEU A 89 6.76 -32.39 2.90
N ILE A 90 5.95 -31.33 2.92
CA ILE A 90 5.11 -30.97 4.06
C ILE A 90 3.66 -31.12 3.62
N THR A 91 2.96 -32.03 4.23
CA THR A 91 1.54 -32.29 3.95
C THR A 91 0.64 -31.42 4.84
N ASP A 92 -0.62 -31.28 4.45
CA ASP A 92 -1.59 -30.56 5.29
C ASP A 92 -1.87 -31.34 6.61
N ASP A 93 -1.70 -32.67 6.61
CA ASP A 93 -1.80 -33.50 7.81
C ASP A 93 -0.64 -33.28 8.80
N ASP A 94 0.56 -32.98 8.30
CA ASP A 94 1.70 -32.61 9.14
C ASP A 94 1.48 -31.25 9.83
N LEU A 95 0.82 -30.33 9.15
CA LEU A 95 0.54 -28.98 9.65
C LEU A 95 -0.72 -28.91 10.54
N ALA A 96 -1.65 -29.84 10.39
CA ALA A 96 -2.92 -29.82 11.11
C ALA A 96 -2.76 -29.79 12.65
N PRO A 97 -1.84 -30.57 13.28
CA PRO A 97 -1.61 -30.52 14.72
C PRO A 97 -0.94 -29.23 15.20
N LEU A 98 -0.21 -28.54 14.31
CA LEU A 98 0.52 -27.30 14.62
C LEU A 98 -0.36 -26.06 14.46
N GLN A 99 -1.54 -26.20 13.82
CA GLN A 99 -2.45 -25.09 13.69
C GLN A 99 -2.89 -24.66 15.10
N PRO A 100 -2.69 -23.36 15.47
CA PRO A 100 -3.19 -22.85 16.73
C PRO A 100 -4.67 -23.21 16.84
N ALA A 101 -5.08 -23.71 18.02
CA ALA A 101 -6.48 -24.06 18.25
C ALA A 101 -7.33 -22.94 17.65
N LYS A 102 -8.29 -23.31 16.77
CA LYS A 102 -9.11 -22.35 15.99
C LYS A 102 -9.95 -21.46 16.91
N SER A 103 -9.28 -20.74 17.80
CA SER A 103 -9.95 -19.79 18.66
C SER A 103 -10.29 -18.59 17.77
N LYS A 104 -11.58 -18.38 17.54
CA LYS A 104 -12.09 -17.14 16.94
C LYS A 104 -12.06 -16.04 17.99
N GLU A 105 -10.92 -15.86 18.63
CA GLU A 105 -10.75 -14.99 19.74
C GLU A 105 -9.45 -14.20 19.63
N ILE A 106 -9.53 -12.90 19.92
CA ILE A 106 -8.40 -12.01 20.12
C ILE A 106 -8.20 -11.91 21.61
N GLY A 107 -7.28 -12.68 22.17
CA GLY A 107 -6.98 -12.67 23.59
C GLY A 107 -6.09 -11.48 23.94
N LEU A 108 -6.63 -10.47 24.62
CA LEU A 108 -5.80 -9.35 25.12
C LEU A 108 -5.08 -9.80 26.40
N GLU A 109 -3.75 -9.83 26.34
CA GLU A 109 -2.87 -10.32 27.39
C GLU A 109 -2.40 -9.19 28.30
N THR A 110 -2.13 -8.01 27.73
CA THR A 110 -1.60 -6.86 28.45
C THR A 110 -2.01 -5.53 27.82
N PHE A 111 -1.85 -4.43 28.56
CA PHE A 111 -2.09 -3.07 28.10
C PHE A 111 -0.86 -2.21 28.35
N VAL A 112 -0.28 -1.67 27.27
CA VAL A 112 0.97 -0.89 27.29
C VAL A 112 0.73 0.54 26.81
N PRO A 113 1.60 1.52 27.18
CA PRO A 113 1.60 2.83 26.57
C PRO A 113 1.86 2.73 25.06
N VAL A 114 1.29 3.65 24.26
CA VAL A 114 1.47 3.60 22.78
C VAL A 114 2.93 3.88 22.39
N GLU A 115 3.63 4.68 23.16
CA GLU A 115 5.04 5.04 22.95
C GLU A 115 6.01 3.88 23.11
N ASP A 116 5.60 2.80 23.81
CA ASP A 116 6.40 1.58 23.96
C ASP A 116 6.39 0.71 22.70
N LEU A 117 5.49 1.00 21.74
CA LEU A 117 5.38 0.24 20.50
C LEU A 117 6.26 0.88 19.42
N ASN A 118 7.27 0.15 18.97
CA ASN A 118 8.07 0.58 17.83
C ASN A 118 7.19 0.68 16.56
N PRO A 119 7.14 1.85 15.90
CA PRO A 119 6.35 2.02 14.67
C PRO A 119 6.66 1.02 13.56
N MET A 120 7.89 0.51 13.49
CA MET A 120 8.29 -0.53 12.51
C MET A 120 7.59 -1.87 12.73
N MET A 121 6.99 -2.11 13.88
CA MET A 121 6.25 -3.35 14.13
C MET A 121 4.88 -3.39 13.47
N PHE A 122 4.31 -2.23 13.08
CA PHE A 122 2.94 -2.18 12.52
C PHE A 122 2.92 -2.66 11.07
N ASP A 123 2.06 -3.67 10.78
CA ASP A 123 1.89 -4.23 9.43
C ASP A 123 0.55 -3.79 8.81
N ALA A 124 -0.56 -4.41 9.18
CA ALA A 124 -1.87 -4.12 8.62
C ALA A 124 -2.86 -3.63 9.67
N SER A 125 -3.77 -2.72 9.27
CA SER A 125 -4.77 -2.14 10.18
C SER A 125 -6.19 -2.52 9.80
N TYR A 126 -7.01 -2.77 10.81
CA TYR A 126 -8.41 -3.16 10.70
C TYR A 126 -9.28 -2.31 11.61
N LEU A 127 -10.50 -2.02 11.16
CA LEU A 127 -11.56 -1.51 12.01
C LEU A 127 -12.23 -2.68 12.71
N ILE A 128 -12.47 -2.56 14.01
CA ILE A 128 -13.21 -3.53 14.80
C ILE A 128 -14.66 -3.09 14.87
N ILE A 129 -15.55 -3.88 14.30
CA ILE A 129 -16.98 -3.60 14.30
C ILE A 129 -17.65 -4.48 15.35
N PRO A 130 -18.49 -3.93 16.26
CA PRO A 130 -19.25 -4.74 17.20
C PRO A 130 -20.23 -5.65 16.46
N ASP A 131 -20.35 -6.91 16.89
CA ASP A 131 -21.37 -7.85 16.42
C ASP A 131 -22.40 -8.09 17.52
N ARG A 132 -23.65 -7.71 17.27
CA ARG A 132 -24.86 -7.89 18.14
C ARG A 132 -24.89 -7.10 19.44
N THR A 133 -23.77 -6.90 20.15
CA THR A 133 -23.77 -6.23 21.46
C THR A 133 -22.86 -5.02 21.49
N ALA A 134 -23.46 -3.81 21.53
CA ALA A 134 -22.70 -2.56 21.50
C ALA A 134 -22.16 -2.13 22.88
N LYS A 135 -22.86 -2.46 23.97
CA LYS A 135 -22.52 -1.94 25.31
C LYS A 135 -21.15 -2.40 25.84
N PRO A 136 -20.78 -3.71 25.79
CA PRO A 136 -19.44 -4.14 26.22
C PRO A 136 -18.32 -3.57 25.31
N TYR A 137 -18.61 -3.42 24.02
CA TYR A 137 -17.69 -2.80 23.07
C TYR A 137 -17.43 -1.32 23.43
N ALA A 138 -18.49 -0.53 23.61
CA ALA A 138 -18.38 0.88 23.98
C ALA A 138 -17.67 1.08 25.34
N LEU A 139 -17.93 0.18 26.30
CA LEU A 139 -17.24 0.20 27.59
C LEU A 139 -15.73 0.02 27.41
N LEU A 140 -15.31 -0.99 26.65
CA LEU A 140 -13.88 -1.24 26.37
C LEU A 140 -13.26 -0.05 25.63
N ALA A 141 -13.91 0.45 24.57
CA ALA A 141 -13.41 1.60 23.80
C ALA A 141 -13.21 2.84 24.68
N THR A 142 -14.21 3.18 25.51
CA THR A 142 -14.12 4.34 26.41
C THR A 142 -13.04 4.16 27.49
N ALA A 143 -12.93 2.98 28.08
CA ALA A 143 -11.92 2.70 29.10
C ALA A 143 -10.49 2.79 28.54
N MET A 144 -10.27 2.25 27.33
CA MET A 144 -8.96 2.30 26.68
C MET A 144 -8.58 3.73 26.27
N ALA A 145 -9.51 4.49 25.69
CA ALA A 145 -9.28 5.90 25.34
C ALA A 145 -8.91 6.73 26.58
N GLY A 146 -9.62 6.55 27.68
CA GLY A 146 -9.33 7.28 28.93
C GLY A 146 -7.99 6.91 29.56
N SER A 147 -7.47 5.71 29.31
CA SER A 147 -6.18 5.26 29.83
C SER A 147 -4.99 5.59 28.92
N GLY A 148 -5.21 5.93 27.64
CA GLY A 148 -4.16 6.12 26.64
C GLY A 148 -3.37 4.84 26.33
N ARG A 149 -3.91 3.67 26.66
CA ARG A 149 -3.20 2.40 26.52
C ARG A 149 -3.67 1.60 25.31
N VAL A 150 -2.76 0.78 24.81
CA VAL A 150 -2.96 -0.16 23.71
C VAL A 150 -3.01 -1.58 24.26
N GLY A 151 -4.05 -2.33 23.90
CA GLY A 151 -4.17 -3.74 24.28
C GLY A 151 -3.35 -4.61 23.35
N ILE A 152 -2.44 -5.41 23.89
CA ILE A 152 -1.63 -6.38 23.16
C ILE A 152 -2.20 -7.77 23.34
N GLY A 153 -2.30 -8.51 22.25
CA GLY A 153 -2.83 -9.87 22.28
C GLY A 153 -2.46 -10.66 21.04
N ARG A 154 -2.98 -11.87 20.94
CA ARG A 154 -2.77 -12.76 19.80
C ARG A 154 -4.10 -13.24 19.24
N PHE A 155 -4.11 -13.54 17.96
CA PHE A 155 -5.25 -14.16 17.30
C PHE A 155 -4.82 -14.92 16.07
N VAL A 156 -5.70 -15.81 15.62
CA VAL A 156 -5.47 -16.61 14.41
C VAL A 156 -6.36 -16.12 13.28
N MET A 157 -5.74 -15.79 12.15
CA MET A 157 -6.43 -15.44 10.92
C MET A 157 -5.78 -16.16 9.73
N ARG A 158 -6.60 -16.82 8.89
CA ARG A 158 -6.10 -17.56 7.71
C ARG A 158 -5.02 -18.59 8.05
N GLN A 159 -5.17 -19.33 9.16
CA GLN A 159 -4.24 -20.36 9.63
C GLN A 159 -2.86 -19.85 10.09
N LYS A 160 -2.69 -18.54 10.25
CA LYS A 160 -1.49 -17.92 10.80
C LYS A 160 -1.85 -17.21 12.10
N GLU A 161 -0.98 -17.34 13.11
CA GLU A 161 -1.04 -16.54 14.33
C GLU A 161 -0.46 -15.14 14.06
N TYR A 162 -1.11 -14.14 14.64
CA TYR A 162 -0.71 -12.73 14.56
C TYR A 162 -0.63 -12.15 15.95
N LEU A 163 0.41 -11.37 16.19
CA LEU A 163 0.46 -10.43 17.28
C LEU A 163 -0.41 -9.23 16.92
N ALA A 164 -1.20 -8.72 17.84
CA ALA A 164 -2.17 -7.65 17.61
C ALA A 164 -2.05 -6.53 18.63
N ALA A 165 -2.16 -5.30 18.16
CA ALA A 165 -2.31 -4.09 18.95
C ALA A 165 -3.72 -3.55 18.75
N VAL A 166 -4.53 -3.54 19.80
CA VAL A 166 -5.87 -2.95 19.81
C VAL A 166 -5.79 -1.57 20.41
N ARG A 167 -6.28 -0.57 19.67
CA ARG A 167 -6.33 0.84 20.11
C ARG A 167 -7.74 1.39 20.04
N SER A 168 -7.99 2.43 20.84
CA SER A 168 -9.25 3.17 20.84
C SER A 168 -9.01 4.64 20.55
N ASP A 169 -9.89 5.24 19.75
CA ASP A 169 -10.00 6.70 19.62
C ASP A 169 -11.15 7.29 20.45
N GLY A 170 -11.78 6.48 21.29
CA GLY A 170 -12.94 6.84 22.11
C GLY A 170 -14.26 6.41 21.53
N THR A 171 -14.41 6.39 20.22
CA THR A 171 -15.65 6.02 19.52
C THR A 171 -15.61 4.59 18.97
N TYR A 172 -14.52 4.21 18.36
CA TYR A 172 -14.31 2.88 17.78
C TYR A 172 -12.95 2.29 18.18
N LEU A 173 -12.85 0.99 18.03
CA LEU A 173 -11.61 0.25 18.21
C LEU A 173 -10.97 -0.05 16.87
N THR A 174 -9.65 0.00 16.85
CA THR A 174 -8.82 -0.44 15.73
C THR A 174 -7.92 -1.57 16.17
N LEU A 175 -7.62 -2.48 15.25
CA LEU A 175 -6.62 -3.53 15.44
C LEU A 175 -5.55 -3.35 14.39
N SER A 176 -4.30 -3.30 14.83
CA SER A 176 -3.16 -3.43 13.92
C SER A 176 -2.46 -4.76 14.18
N THR A 177 -2.17 -5.51 13.11
CA THR A 177 -1.24 -6.64 13.21
C THR A 177 0.16 -6.10 13.41
N LEU A 178 0.93 -6.79 14.25
CA LEU A 178 2.32 -6.48 14.51
C LEU A 178 3.19 -7.63 13.97
N VAL A 179 4.37 -7.30 13.47
CA VAL A 179 5.42 -8.28 13.20
C VAL A 179 6.01 -8.76 14.52
N PHE A 180 6.52 -9.98 14.55
CA PHE A 180 7.22 -10.49 15.72
C PHE A 180 8.60 -9.82 15.89
N PRO A 181 9.13 -9.72 17.11
CA PRO A 181 10.40 -9.02 17.37
C PRO A 181 11.59 -9.59 16.59
N ASP A 182 11.59 -10.88 16.27
CA ASP A 182 12.63 -11.58 15.50
C ASP A 182 12.51 -11.31 13.97
N GLU A 183 11.40 -10.72 13.52
CA GLU A 183 11.22 -10.26 12.14
C GLU A 183 11.79 -8.84 11.93
N LEU A 184 12.13 -8.11 13.00
CA LEU A 184 12.72 -6.78 12.91
C LEU A 184 14.22 -6.88 12.59
N VAL A 185 14.64 -6.10 11.60
CA VAL A 185 16.07 -5.98 11.28
C VAL A 185 16.71 -5.04 12.31
N ASP A 186 17.76 -5.52 12.98
CA ASP A 186 18.56 -4.68 13.85
C ASP A 186 19.40 -3.71 13.00
N PRO A 187 19.24 -2.37 13.15
CA PRO A 187 20.02 -1.39 12.42
C PRO A 187 21.55 -1.58 12.56
N ALA A 188 22.00 -2.11 13.68
CA ALA A 188 23.42 -2.39 13.90
C ALA A 188 24.00 -3.49 12.98
N THR A 189 23.13 -4.28 12.35
CA THR A 189 23.52 -5.34 11.39
C THR A 189 23.47 -4.89 9.93
N VAL A 190 23.00 -3.66 9.67
CA VAL A 190 22.85 -3.12 8.32
C VAL A 190 24.12 -2.35 7.95
N GLU A 191 24.76 -2.78 6.86
CA GLU A 191 25.95 -2.12 6.32
C GLU A 191 25.66 -0.64 5.98
N GLY A 192 26.59 0.24 6.36
CA GLY A 192 26.54 1.68 6.08
C GLY A 192 26.27 2.56 7.30
N PHE A 193 25.64 2.02 8.37
CA PHE A 193 25.42 2.80 9.59
C PHE A 193 26.73 3.09 10.36
N GLU A 194 27.75 2.26 10.21
CA GLU A 194 29.08 2.45 10.78
C GLU A 194 29.76 3.75 10.32
N LEU A 195 29.34 4.31 9.17
CA LEU A 195 29.81 5.59 8.69
C LEU A 195 29.46 6.74 9.63
N LEU A 196 28.38 6.61 10.39
CA LEU A 196 27.90 7.63 11.33
C LEU A 196 28.82 7.78 12.55
N ASP A 197 29.54 6.73 12.94
CA ASP A 197 30.41 6.73 14.11
C ASP A 197 31.61 7.70 13.95
N SER A 198 31.96 8.03 12.72
CA SER A 198 33.11 8.90 12.37
C SER A 198 32.69 10.34 12.05
N VAL A 199 31.40 10.67 12.14
CA VAL A 199 30.90 12.01 11.77
C VAL A 199 31.01 12.98 12.93
N ASP A 200 31.78 14.05 12.74
CA ASP A 200 31.87 15.19 13.67
C ASP A 200 30.92 16.32 13.21
N LEU A 201 29.97 16.65 14.05
CA LEU A 201 28.98 17.71 13.78
C LEU A 201 29.35 18.98 14.56
N SER A 202 29.59 20.06 13.82
CA SER A 202 29.84 21.36 14.48
C SER A 202 28.56 21.90 15.13
N LYS A 203 28.71 22.63 16.24
CA LYS A 203 27.57 23.28 16.92
C LYS A 203 26.81 24.24 16.01
N LYS A 204 27.52 24.91 15.08
CA LYS A 204 26.90 25.84 14.13
C LYS A 204 25.99 25.11 13.16
N GLU A 205 26.46 24.03 12.55
CA GLU A 205 25.66 23.19 11.63
C GLU A 205 24.41 22.63 12.31
N LEU A 206 24.58 22.11 13.54
CA LEU A 206 23.45 21.60 14.31
C LEU A 206 22.40 22.66 14.63
N LEU A 207 22.82 23.89 14.98
CA LEU A 207 21.88 25.00 15.22
C LEU A 207 21.16 25.41 13.95
N MET A 208 21.87 25.48 12.82
CA MET A 208 21.28 25.82 11.53
C MET A 208 20.25 24.76 11.07
N ALA A 209 20.61 23.48 11.20
CA ALA A 209 19.70 22.36 10.89
C ALA A 209 18.44 22.40 11.77
N LYS A 210 18.58 22.66 13.08
CA LYS A 210 17.43 22.81 13.99
C LYS A 210 16.52 23.99 13.57
N SER A 211 17.11 25.14 13.26
CA SER A 211 16.35 26.32 12.81
C SER A 211 15.61 26.05 11.50
N LEU A 212 16.21 25.25 10.59
CA LEU A 212 15.53 24.86 9.35
C LEU A 212 14.35 23.92 9.62
N VAL A 213 14.54 22.93 10.50
CA VAL A 213 13.45 22.03 10.92
C VAL A 213 12.30 22.82 11.54
N GLU A 214 12.60 23.77 12.45
CA GLU A 214 11.57 24.63 13.06
C GLU A 214 10.88 25.53 12.01
N ALA A 215 11.63 26.05 11.04
CA ALA A 215 11.07 26.89 9.98
C ALA A 215 10.13 26.12 9.04
N LEU A 216 10.37 24.83 8.84
CA LEU A 216 9.56 23.92 8.02
C LEU A 216 8.48 23.17 8.82
N SER A 217 8.46 23.33 10.17
CA SER A 217 7.46 22.68 11.00
C SER A 217 6.09 23.34 10.84
N GLU A 218 5.10 22.52 10.57
CA GLU A 218 3.69 22.89 10.43
C GLU A 218 2.79 21.74 10.92
N ASP A 219 1.52 22.01 11.10
CA ASP A 219 0.54 20.95 11.44
C ASP A 219 0.37 20.00 10.25
N PHE A 220 0.28 18.71 10.55
CA PHE A 220 0.11 17.69 9.51
C PHE A 220 -1.35 17.69 9.02
N GLU A 221 -1.57 18.08 7.78
CA GLU A 221 -2.86 18.08 7.09
C GLU A 221 -2.86 16.98 6.00
N PRO A 222 -3.36 15.76 6.31
CA PRO A 222 -3.30 14.61 5.39
C PRO A 222 -3.94 14.88 4.02
N GLU A 223 -4.95 15.75 3.97
CA GLU A 223 -5.70 16.08 2.77
C GLU A 223 -4.85 16.78 1.70
N HIS A 224 -3.75 17.41 2.10
CA HIS A 224 -2.80 18.06 1.17
C HIS A 224 -1.93 17.04 0.43
N TYR A 225 -1.82 15.80 0.93
CA TYR A 225 -1.00 14.76 0.32
C TYR A 225 -1.86 13.89 -0.61
N VAL A 226 -1.77 14.14 -1.90
CA VAL A 226 -2.47 13.39 -2.94
C VAL A 226 -1.49 12.52 -3.74
N ASP A 227 -1.95 11.38 -4.21
CA ASP A 227 -1.18 10.52 -5.10
C ASP A 227 -1.20 11.09 -6.53
N GLU A 228 -0.26 12.00 -6.81
CA GLU A 228 -0.15 12.68 -8.11
C GLU A 228 0.13 11.69 -9.24
N TYR A 229 0.92 10.63 -8.99
CA TYR A 229 1.19 9.59 -9.97
C TYR A 229 -0.09 8.88 -10.39
N ARG A 230 -0.93 8.49 -9.45
CA ARG A 230 -2.22 7.86 -9.74
C ARG A 230 -3.12 8.78 -10.56
N LEU A 231 -3.23 10.05 -10.17
CA LEU A 231 -4.03 11.04 -10.91
C LEU A 231 -3.51 11.22 -12.35
N ALA A 232 -2.18 11.26 -12.54
CA ALA A 232 -1.55 11.34 -13.85
C ALA A 232 -1.86 10.10 -14.70
N VAL A 233 -1.76 8.89 -14.12
CA VAL A 233 -2.07 7.63 -14.82
C VAL A 233 -3.57 7.55 -15.19
N GLU A 234 -4.48 7.92 -14.28
CA GLU A 234 -5.92 7.99 -14.56
C GLU A 234 -6.20 8.90 -15.75
N LYS A 235 -5.58 10.08 -15.78
CA LYS A 235 -5.72 11.03 -16.90
C LYS A 235 -5.14 10.51 -18.22
N ILE A 236 -4.01 9.77 -18.19
CA ILE A 236 -3.47 9.10 -19.37
C ILE A 236 -4.46 8.07 -19.90
N ILE A 237 -5.05 7.26 -19.01
CA ILE A 237 -6.03 6.23 -19.38
C ILE A 237 -7.24 6.89 -20.04
N GLU A 238 -7.80 7.93 -19.44
CA GLU A 238 -8.94 8.68 -19.98
C GLU A 238 -8.62 9.29 -21.36
N THR A 239 -7.45 9.91 -21.49
CA THR A 239 -7.00 10.53 -22.75
C THR A 239 -6.85 9.49 -23.87
N LYS A 240 -6.22 8.35 -23.57
CA LYS A 240 -6.07 7.25 -24.52
C LYS A 240 -7.39 6.58 -24.85
N ALA A 241 -8.28 6.41 -23.87
CA ALA A 241 -9.62 5.86 -24.10
C ALA A 241 -10.46 6.77 -25.03
N ALA A 242 -10.23 8.09 -24.96
CA ALA A 242 -10.83 9.07 -25.88
C ALA A 242 -10.15 9.15 -27.26
N GLY A 243 -9.15 8.30 -27.55
CA GLY A 243 -8.42 8.27 -28.83
C GLY A 243 -7.45 9.44 -29.04
N LYS A 244 -7.07 10.14 -27.96
CA LYS A 244 -6.13 11.27 -28.01
C LYS A 244 -4.71 10.82 -27.66
N THR A 245 -3.68 11.56 -28.16
CA THR A 245 -2.28 11.34 -27.82
C THR A 245 -1.92 12.16 -26.58
N PHE A 246 -1.10 11.58 -25.72
CA PHE A 246 -0.60 12.21 -24.50
C PHE A 246 0.87 12.60 -24.67
N VAL A 247 1.24 13.82 -24.29
CA VAL A 247 2.62 14.32 -24.32
C VAL A 247 2.99 14.76 -22.91
N PHE A 248 4.15 14.32 -22.43
CA PHE A 248 4.74 14.80 -21.18
C PHE A 248 5.69 15.94 -21.47
N ASP A 249 5.57 17.02 -20.73
CA ASP A 249 6.63 18.02 -20.63
C ASP A 249 7.55 17.57 -19.47
N GLU A 250 8.74 17.08 -19.82
CA GLU A 250 9.79 16.83 -18.84
C GLU A 250 10.46 18.17 -18.50
N GLU A 251 10.13 18.75 -17.37
CA GLU A 251 11.01 19.75 -16.77
C GLU A 251 12.24 19.02 -16.20
N PRO A 252 13.46 19.37 -16.66
CA PRO A 252 14.67 18.76 -16.12
C PRO A 252 14.81 19.12 -14.65
N ALA A 253 14.83 18.11 -13.78
CA ALA A 253 15.14 18.29 -12.37
C ALA A 253 16.56 18.87 -12.24
N GLU A 254 16.69 20.08 -11.75
CA GLU A 254 17.99 20.68 -11.42
C GLU A 254 18.64 19.84 -10.30
N LYS A 255 19.72 19.17 -10.61
CA LYS A 255 20.54 18.46 -9.63
C LYS A 255 21.30 19.49 -8.80
N ALA A 256 20.83 19.73 -7.59
CA ALA A 256 21.58 20.53 -6.61
C ALA A 256 22.90 19.82 -6.28
N THR A 257 24.02 20.40 -6.70
CA THR A 257 25.35 19.93 -6.33
C THR A 257 25.70 20.62 -5.00
N ILE A 258 25.63 19.87 -3.89
CA ILE A 258 26.00 20.40 -2.57
C ILE A 258 27.51 20.43 -2.49
N ILE A 259 28.10 21.63 -2.61
CA ILE A 259 29.55 21.88 -2.50
C ILE A 259 29.93 22.28 -1.07
N ASP A 260 29.02 22.92 -0.32
CA ASP A 260 29.17 23.35 1.07
C ASP A 260 27.85 23.19 1.82
N LEU A 261 27.86 22.31 2.83
CA LEU A 261 26.66 22.01 3.64
C LEU A 261 26.16 23.26 4.38
N ALA A 262 27.05 24.08 4.93
CA ALA A 262 26.67 25.29 5.67
C ALA A 262 26.01 26.32 4.75
N ALA A 263 26.57 26.55 3.56
CA ALA A 263 25.99 27.45 2.55
C ALA A 263 24.63 26.92 2.04
N ALA A 264 24.48 25.60 1.85
CA ALA A 264 23.24 24.98 1.46
C ALA A 264 22.14 25.12 2.54
N LEU A 265 22.48 24.93 3.82
CA LEU A 265 21.59 25.12 4.94
C LEU A 265 21.14 26.60 5.08
N GLU A 266 22.05 27.57 4.90
CA GLU A 266 21.72 29.01 4.92
C GLU A 266 20.79 29.38 3.77
N ALA A 267 21.04 28.86 2.57
CA ALA A 267 20.18 29.10 1.40
C ALA A 267 18.77 28.51 1.61
N SER A 268 18.67 27.24 2.07
CA SER A 268 17.40 26.59 2.35
C SER A 268 16.61 27.27 3.47
N LEU A 269 17.29 27.77 4.51
CA LEU A 269 16.65 28.50 5.59
C LEU A 269 16.05 29.84 5.08
N ARG A 270 16.76 30.54 4.19
CA ARG A 270 16.26 31.78 3.56
C ARG A 270 15.04 31.48 2.68
N GLU A 271 15.11 30.44 1.85
CA GLU A 271 14.01 30.01 0.99
C GLU A 271 12.77 29.61 1.80
N ALA A 272 12.95 28.83 2.89
CA ALA A 272 11.86 28.45 3.79
C ALA A 272 11.22 29.68 4.50
N GLN A 273 12.01 30.70 4.84
CA GLN A 273 11.51 31.95 5.41
C GLN A 273 10.74 32.81 4.39
N GLU A 274 11.17 32.79 3.12
CA GLU A 274 10.52 33.50 2.03
C GLU A 274 9.27 32.78 1.53
N SER A 275 9.24 31.44 1.57
CA SER A 275 8.14 30.61 1.05
C SER A 275 7.02 30.35 2.06
N LYS A 276 7.11 30.80 3.32
CA LYS A 276 5.94 30.77 4.26
C LYS A 276 4.67 31.41 3.72
N ALA A 277 4.72 32.06 2.51
CA ALA A 277 3.57 32.58 1.77
C ALA A 277 3.12 31.68 0.60
N LYS A 278 3.79 30.55 0.34
CA LYS A 278 3.44 29.63 -0.77
C LYS A 278 3.56 28.20 -0.28
N HIS A 279 2.42 27.50 -0.20
CA HIS A 279 2.34 26.08 0.12
C HIS A 279 3.28 25.22 -0.74
N PRO A 280 3.94 24.13 -0.20
CA PRO A 280 4.89 23.29 -0.93
C PRO A 280 4.26 22.33 -1.95
N SER A 281 2.98 22.47 -2.26
CA SER A 281 2.23 21.57 -3.16
C SER A 281 2.30 21.93 -4.64
N ALA A 282 3.29 22.67 -5.12
CA ALA A 282 3.29 23.21 -6.48
C ALA A 282 4.43 22.73 -7.39
N THR A 283 5.01 21.55 -7.14
CA THR A 283 5.80 20.85 -8.17
C THR A 283 4.90 19.88 -8.94
N GLY A 284 3.80 20.43 -9.47
CA GLY A 284 2.88 19.69 -10.30
C GLY A 284 3.44 19.53 -11.70
N LEU A 285 3.44 18.29 -12.21
CA LEU A 285 3.58 17.97 -13.62
C LEU A 285 2.59 18.80 -14.43
N LYS A 286 3.07 19.82 -15.15
CA LYS A 286 2.24 20.58 -16.11
C LYS A 286 2.01 19.72 -17.34
N MET A 287 0.77 19.34 -17.55
CA MET A 287 0.36 18.56 -18.71
C MET A 287 -0.19 19.47 -19.79
N VAL A 288 0.34 19.38 -21.02
CA VAL A 288 -0.13 20.12 -22.19
C VAL A 288 -0.98 19.20 -23.05
N GLU A 289 -2.22 19.57 -23.26
CA GLU A 289 -3.13 18.90 -24.19
C GLU A 289 -2.89 19.44 -25.59
N GLU A 290 -2.19 18.71 -26.46
CA GLU A 290 -2.04 19.08 -27.86
C GLU A 290 -3.34 18.80 -28.62
N LYS A 291 -4.02 19.86 -29.08
CA LYS A 291 -5.16 19.74 -29.98
C LYS A 291 -4.67 19.13 -31.28
N GLY A 292 -5.02 17.87 -31.52
CA GLY A 292 -4.63 17.10 -32.72
C GLY A 292 -4.89 17.89 -34.00
N LYS A 293 -3.82 18.22 -34.72
CA LYS A 293 -3.91 18.62 -36.14
C LYS A 293 -4.41 17.42 -36.93
N ALA A 294 -5.58 17.57 -37.52
CA ALA A 294 -6.15 16.61 -38.42
C ALA A 294 -5.12 16.31 -39.56
N ALA A 295 -4.73 15.06 -39.69
CA ALA A 295 -3.90 14.60 -40.79
C ALA A 295 -4.63 14.86 -42.12
N PRO A 296 -3.94 15.38 -43.18
CA PRO A 296 -4.58 15.62 -44.47
C PRO A 296 -4.97 14.30 -45.11
N ALA A 297 -6.24 14.21 -45.49
CA ALA A 297 -6.80 13.07 -46.20
C ALA A 297 -5.99 12.76 -47.48
N LYS A 298 -5.39 11.56 -47.55
CA LYS A 298 -4.80 11.03 -48.79
C LYS A 298 -5.91 10.90 -49.85
N LYS A 299 -5.82 11.74 -50.91
CA LYS A 299 -6.64 11.64 -52.11
C LYS A 299 -6.43 10.27 -52.76
N ALA A 300 -7.50 9.54 -52.94
CA ALA A 300 -7.54 8.32 -53.74
C ALA A 300 -7.17 8.62 -55.20
N ALA A 301 -6.20 7.89 -55.74
CA ALA A 301 -5.86 7.90 -57.14
C ALA A 301 -6.92 7.13 -57.97
N PRO A 302 -7.25 7.56 -59.21
CA PRO A 302 -8.31 6.97 -59.99
C PRO A 302 -7.90 5.61 -60.59
N LYS A 303 -8.79 4.61 -60.51
CA LYS A 303 -8.71 3.34 -61.22
C LYS A 303 -8.70 3.55 -62.72
N LYS A 304 -7.63 3.15 -63.39
CA LYS A 304 -7.59 2.96 -64.88
C LYS A 304 -8.22 1.60 -65.23
N THR A 305 -9.30 1.66 -65.93
CA THR A 305 -9.91 0.57 -66.68
C THR A 305 -9.11 0.32 -67.99
N ALA A 306 -8.65 -0.88 -68.16
CA ALA A 306 -8.36 -1.46 -69.48
C ALA A 306 -8.46 -2.97 -69.29
N GLY A 307 -9.25 -3.74 -69.91
CA GLY A 307 -9.46 -3.83 -71.35
C GLY A 307 -9.26 -5.29 -71.71
N LYS A 308 -10.37 -5.97 -72.03
CA LYS A 308 -10.53 -7.31 -72.62
C LYS A 308 -9.45 -7.72 -73.53
N THR A 309 -8.94 -8.94 -73.47
CA THR A 309 -8.87 -9.82 -74.72
C THR A 309 -8.70 -11.30 -74.32
N ARG A 310 -9.50 -12.08 -74.96
CA ARG A 310 -9.69 -13.49 -75.23
C ARG A 310 -8.43 -14.17 -75.81
N LYS A 311 -8.16 -15.43 -75.49
CA LYS A 311 -8.23 -16.68 -76.30
C LYS A 311 -7.41 -17.77 -75.62
N SER A 312 -8.07 -18.85 -75.27
CA SER A 312 -8.02 -20.20 -75.93
C SER A 312 -6.65 -20.86 -76.02
N ALA A 313 -6.39 -21.85 -75.28
CA ALA A 313 -6.25 -23.27 -75.60
C ALA A 313 -6.20 -24.09 -74.31
#